data_04eb1c0603b4462581b26be508de3c24
#
_entry.id   04eb1c0603b4462581b26be508de3c24
#
_cell.length_a   1.000
_cell.length_b   1.000
_cell.length_c   1.000
_cell.angle_alpha   90.00
_cell.angle_beta   90.00
_cell.angle_gamma   90.00
#
_symmetry.space_group_name_H-M   'P 1'
#
loop_
_entity.id
_entity.type
_entity.pdbx_description
1 polymer ?
#
loop_
_entity_poly.entity_id
_entity_poly.type
_entity_poly.pdbx_seq_one_letter_code
_entity_poly.pdbx_strand_id
1 'polypeptide(L)'
;MPGRNLVLRTGLQVLLREKLRRPWATAYWFFDTFSYKSYLVLARNLREFWPRRGRATPPDVLAFIDQLAGNRYGADWNRDTGVVGRSGYKRLLPATAPVDGTTSSDPDVSFFEAANPGHREGDMLVCLAPLTASNLLGAIGRVAARGRRS
;
A
#
# COMPACT_ATOMS: atom_id res chain seq x y z
N MET A 1 19.62 9.94 2.21
CA MET A 1 18.35 10.68 2.39
C MET A 1 17.62 10.15 3.62
N PRO A 2 17.56 10.89 4.74
CA PRO A 2 17.06 10.39 6.03
C PRO A 2 15.54 10.22 6.15
N GLY A 3 14.74 10.74 5.22
CA GLY A 3 13.27 10.77 5.37
C GLY A 3 12.52 9.44 5.14
N ARG A 4 13.10 8.49 4.42
CA ARG A 4 12.41 7.21 4.07
C ARG A 4 12.28 6.24 5.26
N ASN A 5 13.17 6.34 6.22
CA ASN A 5 13.15 5.46 7.41
C ASN A 5 12.23 5.99 8.52
N LEU A 6 11.92 7.29 8.51
CA LEU A 6 11.14 7.90 9.58
C LEU A 6 9.68 7.43 9.56
N VAL A 7 9.04 7.43 8.40
CA VAL A 7 7.64 6.98 8.26
C VAL A 7 7.49 5.51 8.62
N LEU A 8 8.45 4.67 8.18
CA LEU A 8 8.45 3.24 8.51
C LEU A 8 8.68 2.99 10.01
N ARG A 9 9.61 3.75 10.62
CA ARG A 9 9.91 3.65 12.06
C ARG A 9 8.75 4.14 12.91
N THR A 10 8.15 5.27 12.57
CA THR A 10 6.98 5.81 13.30
C THR A 10 5.78 4.89 13.14
N GLY A 11 5.51 4.40 11.93
CA GLY A 11 4.47 3.40 11.69
C GLY A 11 4.68 2.14 12.52
N LEU A 12 5.89 1.60 12.55
CA LEU A 12 6.24 0.41 13.32
C LEU A 12 6.11 0.63 14.84
N GLN A 13 6.47 1.81 15.35
CA GLN A 13 6.32 2.16 16.77
C GLN A 13 4.85 2.26 17.19
N VAL A 14 4.01 2.89 16.37
CA VAL A 14 2.56 2.96 16.61
C VAL A 14 1.95 1.56 16.61
N LEU A 15 2.37 0.72 15.68
CA LEU A 15 1.97 -0.67 15.57
C LEU A 15 2.33 -1.53 16.77
N LEU A 16 3.59 -1.45 17.19
CA LEU A 16 4.08 -2.18 18.38
C LEU A 16 3.32 -1.74 19.62
N ARG A 17 3.09 -0.45 19.78
CA ARG A 17 2.33 0.10 20.91
C ARG A 17 0.88 -0.40 20.92
N GLU A 18 0.20 -0.41 19.77
CA GLU A 18 -1.17 -0.88 19.68
C GLU A 18 -1.28 -2.40 19.86
N LYS A 19 -0.32 -3.16 19.33
CA LYS A 19 -0.23 -4.62 19.49
C LYS A 19 0.07 -5.02 20.94
N LEU A 20 0.86 -4.23 21.67
CA LEU A 20 1.10 -4.44 23.10
C LEU A 20 -0.14 -4.13 23.96
N ARG A 21 -0.96 -3.16 23.52
CA ARG A 21 -2.22 -2.82 24.21
C ARG A 21 -3.33 -3.84 23.97
N ARG A 22 -3.39 -4.42 22.75
CA ARG A 22 -4.43 -5.36 22.32
C ARG A 22 -3.83 -6.51 21.52
N PRO A 23 -3.11 -7.46 22.16
CA PRO A 23 -2.37 -8.51 21.46
C PRO A 23 -3.26 -9.46 20.64
N TRP A 24 -4.54 -9.59 21.01
CA TRP A 24 -5.54 -10.41 20.32
C TRP A 24 -6.29 -9.71 19.20
N ALA A 25 -6.22 -8.38 19.11
CA ALA A 25 -6.86 -7.65 18.02
C ALA A 25 -6.04 -7.74 16.74
N THR A 26 -6.69 -8.08 15.62
CA THR A 26 -6.08 -7.96 14.31
C THR A 26 -6.06 -6.48 13.91
N ALA A 27 -4.86 -5.90 13.85
CA ALA A 27 -4.67 -4.55 13.34
C ALA A 27 -4.38 -4.62 11.85
N TYR A 28 -4.83 -3.62 11.11
CA TYR A 28 -4.62 -3.50 9.68
C TYR A 28 -3.97 -2.16 9.36
N TRP A 29 -3.07 -2.17 8.38
CA TRP A 29 -2.56 -0.96 7.76
C TRP A 29 -3.39 -0.68 6.52
N PHE A 30 -4.21 0.36 6.60
CA PHE A 30 -5.04 0.86 5.51
C PHE A 30 -4.40 2.12 4.97
N PHE A 31 -4.14 2.16 3.67
CA PHE A 31 -3.58 3.34 3.01
C PHE A 31 -3.92 3.34 1.52
N ASP A 32 -3.74 4.49 0.92
CA ASP A 32 -3.94 4.77 -0.48
C ASP A 32 -2.64 5.25 -1.13
N THR A 33 -2.44 4.94 -2.39
CA THR A 33 -1.26 5.39 -3.13
C THR A 33 -1.52 5.59 -4.62
N PHE A 34 -1.01 6.70 -5.15
CA PHE A 34 -0.90 6.95 -6.58
C PHE A 34 0.50 6.60 -7.13
N SER A 35 1.43 6.18 -6.26
CA SER A 35 2.81 5.90 -6.63
C SER A 35 3.13 4.41 -6.58
N TYR A 36 3.59 3.85 -7.70
CA TYR A 36 4.10 2.49 -7.75
C TYR A 36 5.25 2.27 -6.75
N LYS A 37 6.05 3.29 -6.43
CA LYS A 37 7.14 3.20 -5.45
C LYS A 37 6.63 2.85 -4.06
N SER A 38 5.51 3.45 -3.66
CA SER A 38 4.85 3.14 -2.39
C SER A 38 4.24 1.74 -2.41
N TYR A 39 3.61 1.34 -3.52
CA TYR A 39 3.10 -0.01 -3.71
C TYR A 39 4.21 -1.07 -3.61
N LEU A 40 5.37 -0.82 -4.24
CA LEU A 40 6.52 -1.71 -4.17
C LEU A 40 7.08 -1.88 -2.75
N VAL A 41 6.89 -0.90 -1.86
CA VAL A 41 7.25 -1.07 -0.44
C VAL A 41 6.46 -2.22 0.18
N LEU A 42 5.17 -2.34 -0.13
CA LEU A 42 4.36 -3.49 0.31
C LEU A 42 4.81 -4.78 -0.36
N ALA A 43 4.84 -4.79 -1.68
CA ALA A 43 5.15 -5.99 -2.47
C ALA A 43 6.50 -6.61 -2.08
N ARG A 44 7.49 -5.77 -1.75
CA ARG A 44 8.83 -6.21 -1.40
C ARG A 44 9.05 -6.50 0.08
N ASN A 45 8.20 -5.99 0.98
CA ASN A 45 8.42 -6.12 2.42
C ASN A 45 7.35 -6.92 3.15
N LEU A 46 6.15 -7.04 2.61
CA LEU A 46 5.07 -7.77 3.26
C LEU A 46 4.82 -9.12 2.59
N ARG A 47 4.45 -10.10 3.38
CA ARG A 47 4.05 -11.43 2.89
C ARG A 47 2.60 -11.45 2.48
N GLU A 48 1.77 -10.65 3.15
CA GLU A 48 0.35 -10.57 2.94
C GLU A 48 -0.10 -9.12 2.88
N PHE A 49 -0.75 -8.74 1.79
CA PHE A 49 -1.35 -7.42 1.55
C PHE A 49 -2.27 -7.50 0.34
N TRP A 50 -3.17 -6.56 0.18
CA TRP A 50 -4.13 -6.49 -0.93
C TRP A 50 -4.25 -5.06 -1.48
N PRO A 51 -4.53 -4.89 -2.80
CA PRO A 51 -4.51 -5.95 -3.80
C PRO A 51 -3.09 -6.44 -4.08
N ARG A 52 -2.96 -7.67 -4.53
CA ARG A 52 -1.67 -8.31 -4.78
C ARG A 52 -1.67 -9.08 -6.10
N ARG A 53 -0.58 -8.95 -6.85
CA ARG A 53 -0.37 -9.69 -8.10
C ARG A 53 -0.46 -11.20 -7.87
N GLY A 54 -1.17 -11.90 -8.77
CA GLY A 54 -1.28 -13.35 -8.74
C GLY A 54 -2.13 -13.93 -7.62
N ARG A 55 -2.85 -13.09 -6.86
CA ARG A 55 -3.71 -13.54 -5.77
C ARG A 55 -4.99 -12.70 -5.72
N ALA A 56 -6.12 -13.38 -5.80
CA ALA A 56 -7.41 -12.71 -5.59
C ALA A 56 -7.52 -12.22 -4.14
N THR A 57 -8.07 -11.02 -3.96
CA THR A 57 -8.42 -10.53 -2.63
C THR A 57 -9.59 -11.34 -2.08
N PRO A 58 -9.51 -11.90 -0.86
CA PRO A 58 -10.62 -12.64 -0.26
C PRO A 58 -11.88 -11.79 -0.14
N PRO A 59 -13.08 -12.37 -0.28
CA PRO A 59 -14.34 -11.62 -0.25
C PRO A 59 -14.59 -10.84 1.05
N ASP A 60 -14.20 -11.37 2.19
CA ASP A 60 -14.28 -10.73 3.49
C ASP A 60 -13.34 -9.51 3.59
N VAL A 61 -12.16 -9.63 3.01
CA VAL A 61 -11.20 -8.51 2.91
C VAL A 61 -11.70 -7.44 1.97
N LEU A 62 -12.28 -7.81 0.82
CA LEU A 62 -12.92 -6.85 -0.10
C LEU A 62 -14.05 -6.08 0.58
N ALA A 63 -14.92 -6.77 1.32
CA ALA A 63 -16.00 -6.13 2.06
C ALA A 63 -15.45 -5.16 3.13
N PHE A 64 -14.37 -5.54 3.80
CA PHE A 64 -13.73 -4.68 4.80
C PHE A 64 -13.07 -3.45 4.17
N ILE A 65 -12.36 -3.61 3.05
CA ILE A 65 -11.80 -2.48 2.28
C ILE A 65 -12.91 -1.55 1.82
N ASP A 66 -14.01 -2.09 1.28
CA ASP A 66 -15.15 -1.33 0.81
C ASP A 66 -15.78 -0.48 1.93
N GLN A 67 -15.95 -1.06 3.11
CA GLN A 67 -16.45 -0.35 4.28
C GLN A 67 -15.52 0.80 4.70
N LEU A 68 -14.22 0.53 4.81
CA LEU A 68 -13.23 1.53 5.22
C LEU A 68 -13.10 2.66 4.20
N ALA A 69 -13.00 2.30 2.91
CA ALA A 69 -12.83 3.25 1.83
C ALA A 69 -14.11 4.06 1.58
N GLY A 70 -15.27 3.42 1.62
CA GLY A 70 -16.55 4.09 1.51
C GLY A 70 -16.75 5.13 2.61
N ASN A 71 -16.44 4.79 3.87
CA ASN A 71 -16.51 5.74 4.99
C ASN A 71 -15.51 6.89 4.86
N ARG A 72 -14.32 6.64 4.30
CA ARG A 72 -13.26 7.64 4.22
C ARG A 72 -13.39 8.56 3.00
N TYR A 73 -13.77 8.01 1.85
CA TYR A 73 -13.73 8.72 0.56
C TYR A 73 -15.12 8.99 -0.04
N GLY A 74 -16.15 8.35 0.48
CA GLY A 74 -17.53 8.58 0.01
C GLY A 74 -17.68 8.32 -1.48
N ALA A 75 -18.19 9.31 -2.21
CA ALA A 75 -18.47 9.21 -3.64
C ALA A 75 -17.22 9.09 -4.54
N ASP A 76 -16.03 9.41 -4.03
CA ASP A 76 -14.78 9.25 -4.77
C ASP A 76 -14.28 7.79 -4.79
N TRP A 77 -14.85 6.93 -3.94
CA TRP A 77 -14.51 5.51 -3.87
C TRP A 77 -15.22 4.69 -4.96
N ASN A 78 -14.46 3.92 -5.70
CA ASN A 78 -14.98 2.95 -6.64
C ASN A 78 -14.64 1.53 -6.16
N ARG A 79 -15.67 0.81 -5.67
CA ARG A 79 -15.52 -0.55 -5.12
C ARG A 79 -15.12 -1.60 -6.17
N ASP A 80 -15.52 -1.38 -7.43
CA ASP A 80 -15.29 -2.36 -8.50
C ASP A 80 -13.84 -2.35 -8.95
N THR A 81 -13.19 -1.20 -8.88
CA THR A 81 -11.78 -1.02 -9.27
C THR A 81 -10.82 -0.98 -8.08
N GLY A 82 -11.31 -0.74 -6.87
CA GLY A 82 -10.46 -0.55 -5.69
C GLY A 82 -9.68 0.78 -5.69
N VAL A 83 -10.17 1.75 -6.46
CA VAL A 83 -9.50 3.03 -6.69
C VAL A 83 -10.33 4.19 -6.15
N VAL A 84 -9.67 5.17 -5.58
CA VAL A 84 -10.25 6.47 -5.23
C VAL A 84 -9.94 7.44 -6.36
N GLY A 85 -10.99 7.83 -7.09
CA GLY A 85 -10.88 8.83 -8.14
C GLY A 85 -10.73 10.23 -7.56
N ARG A 86 -9.83 11.02 -8.11
CA ARG A 86 -9.74 12.43 -7.78
C ARG A 86 -10.55 13.28 -8.75
N SER A 87 -11.69 13.74 -8.31
CA SER A 87 -12.53 14.65 -9.08
C SER A 87 -12.00 16.09 -9.03
N GLY A 88 -11.95 16.76 -10.18
CA GLY A 88 -11.77 18.20 -10.29
C GLY A 88 -10.39 18.74 -9.90
N TYR A 89 -10.37 19.79 -9.10
CA TYR A 89 -9.20 20.60 -8.74
C TYR A 89 -8.14 19.89 -7.88
N LYS A 90 -8.43 18.68 -7.38
CA LYS A 90 -7.48 17.86 -6.60
C LYS A 90 -6.57 17.00 -7.47
N ARG A 91 -6.68 17.08 -8.79
CA ARG A 91 -5.74 16.40 -9.69
C ARG A 91 -4.33 16.93 -9.48
N LEU A 92 -3.41 16.02 -9.25
CA LEU A 92 -2.00 16.36 -9.16
C LEU A 92 -1.47 16.80 -10.54
N LEU A 93 -0.60 17.79 -10.54
CA LEU A 93 0.15 18.14 -11.73
C LEU A 93 0.93 16.91 -12.25
N PRO A 94 0.92 16.65 -13.57
CA PRO A 94 1.63 15.51 -14.13
C PRO A 94 3.13 15.69 -13.86
N ALA A 95 3.73 14.88 -13.06
CA ALA A 95 5.18 14.68 -12.98
C ALA A 95 5.70 13.93 -11.73
N THR A 96 4.87 13.28 -10.92
CA THR A 96 5.36 12.86 -9.60
C THR A 96 6.08 11.51 -9.58
N ALA A 97 6.08 10.72 -10.62
CA ALA A 97 6.99 9.57 -10.82
C ALA A 97 6.78 8.96 -12.22
N PRO A 98 7.49 9.42 -13.25
CA PRO A 98 7.47 8.72 -14.53
C PRO A 98 7.97 7.28 -14.33
N VAL A 99 7.22 6.31 -14.85
CA VAL A 99 7.69 4.94 -14.98
C VAL A 99 8.69 4.95 -16.13
N ASP A 100 9.96 4.71 -15.82
CA ASP A 100 10.98 4.54 -16.85
C ASP A 100 10.93 3.12 -17.43
N GLY A 101 11.58 2.92 -18.58
CA GLY A 101 11.59 1.63 -19.29
C GLY A 101 12.14 0.47 -18.46
N THR A 102 13.01 0.75 -17.51
CA THR A 102 13.58 -0.25 -16.59
C THR A 102 12.59 -0.65 -15.49
N THR A 103 11.74 0.28 -15.09
CA THR A 103 10.73 0.06 -14.04
C THR A 103 9.52 -0.69 -14.60
N SER A 104 9.19 -0.51 -15.89
CA SER A 104 8.06 -1.19 -16.53
C SER A 104 8.28 -2.69 -16.73
N SER A 105 9.52 -3.19 -16.60
CA SER A 105 9.82 -4.62 -16.62
C SER A 105 9.54 -5.32 -15.29
N ASP A 106 9.32 -4.58 -14.20
CA ASP A 106 8.96 -5.15 -12.90
C ASP A 106 7.49 -5.57 -12.91
N PRO A 107 7.18 -6.86 -12.72
CA PRO A 107 5.80 -7.34 -12.80
C PRO A 107 4.87 -6.75 -11.72
N ASP A 108 5.41 -6.29 -10.59
CA ASP A 108 4.60 -5.64 -9.56
C ASP A 108 4.29 -4.18 -9.92
N VAL A 109 5.16 -3.52 -10.70
CA VAL A 109 4.87 -2.20 -11.29
C VAL A 109 3.78 -2.33 -12.35
N SER A 110 3.91 -3.29 -13.25
CA SER A 110 2.90 -3.56 -14.29
C SER A 110 1.53 -3.89 -13.68
N PHE A 111 1.51 -4.66 -12.59
CA PHE A 111 0.28 -4.92 -11.84
C PHE A 111 -0.32 -3.64 -11.26
N PHE A 112 0.48 -2.79 -10.63
CA PHE A 112 0.02 -1.52 -10.06
C PHE A 112 -0.57 -0.61 -11.13
N GLU A 113 0.08 -0.47 -12.29
CA GLU A 113 -0.40 0.34 -13.40
C GLU A 113 -1.73 -0.18 -13.97
N ALA A 114 -1.87 -1.50 -14.07
CA ALA A 114 -3.13 -2.12 -14.49
C ALA A 114 -4.26 -1.95 -13.47
N ALA A 115 -3.94 -2.05 -12.18
CA ALA A 115 -4.90 -1.87 -11.08
C ALA A 115 -5.31 -0.39 -10.87
N ASN A 116 -4.45 0.55 -11.23
CA ASN A 116 -4.70 1.99 -11.09
C ASN A 116 -4.26 2.75 -12.35
N PRO A 117 -4.98 2.64 -13.45
CA PRO A 117 -4.61 3.29 -14.70
C PRO A 117 -4.60 4.83 -14.61
N GLY A 118 -5.41 5.41 -13.71
CA GLY A 118 -5.47 6.85 -13.45
C GLY A 118 -4.41 7.38 -12.46
N HIS A 119 -3.40 6.58 -12.09
CA HIS A 119 -2.42 7.00 -11.08
C HIS A 119 -1.63 8.26 -11.46
N ARG A 120 -1.41 8.48 -12.75
CA ARG A 120 -0.71 9.68 -13.27
C ARG A 120 -1.54 10.95 -13.11
N GLU A 121 -2.85 10.84 -13.11
CA GLU A 121 -3.82 11.91 -12.86
C GLU A 121 -4.09 12.11 -11.36
N GLY A 122 -3.53 11.23 -10.52
CA GLY A 122 -3.64 11.30 -9.08
C GLY A 122 -4.67 10.38 -8.46
N ASP A 123 -5.25 9.47 -9.23
CA ASP A 123 -6.09 8.41 -8.70
C ASP A 123 -5.28 7.50 -7.76
N MET A 124 -5.90 7.05 -6.69
CA MET A 124 -5.21 6.33 -5.63
C MET A 124 -5.72 4.89 -5.52
N LEU A 125 -4.83 3.92 -5.62
CA LEU A 125 -5.11 2.52 -5.30
C LEU A 125 -5.19 2.37 -3.78
N VAL A 126 -6.31 1.85 -3.29
CA VAL A 126 -6.48 1.53 -1.88
C VAL A 126 -5.81 0.21 -1.56
N CYS A 127 -5.01 0.20 -0.51
CA CYS A 127 -4.27 -0.97 -0.07
C CYS A 127 -4.57 -1.28 1.40
N LEU A 128 -4.60 -2.57 1.73
CA LEU A 128 -4.77 -3.09 3.08
C LEU A 128 -3.72 -4.14 3.37
N ALA A 129 -3.09 -4.08 4.51
CA ALA A 129 -2.15 -5.10 4.97
C ALA A 129 -2.43 -5.49 6.42
N PRO A 130 -2.58 -6.78 6.73
CA PRO A 130 -2.73 -7.23 8.11
C PRO A 130 -1.40 -7.10 8.83
N LEU A 131 -1.44 -6.63 10.06
CA LEU A 131 -0.28 -6.42 10.91
C LEU A 131 -0.03 -7.67 11.77
N THR A 132 0.19 -8.78 11.07
CA THR A 132 0.51 -10.06 11.69
C THR A 132 1.99 -10.15 12.05
N ALA A 133 2.33 -11.01 12.99
CA ALA A 133 3.73 -11.31 13.32
C ALA A 133 4.53 -11.74 12.08
N SER A 134 3.92 -12.50 11.17
CA SER A 134 4.53 -12.93 9.91
C SER A 134 4.91 -11.75 9.00
N ASN A 135 4.01 -10.76 8.87
CA ASN A 135 4.31 -9.55 8.09
C ASN A 135 5.38 -8.69 8.76
N LEU A 136 5.32 -8.53 10.08
CA LEU A 136 6.29 -7.73 10.83
C LEU A 136 7.69 -8.35 10.79
N LEU A 137 7.82 -9.66 11.03
CA LEU A 137 9.10 -10.36 10.96
C LEU A 137 9.67 -10.38 9.54
N GLY A 138 8.81 -10.53 8.53
CA GLY A 138 9.21 -10.44 7.12
C GLY A 138 9.77 -9.06 6.76
N ALA A 139 9.17 -7.99 7.25
CA ALA A 139 9.64 -6.62 7.04
C ALA A 139 10.99 -6.37 7.74
N ILE A 140 11.12 -6.76 9.01
CA ILE A 140 12.34 -6.59 9.80
C ILE A 140 13.51 -7.36 9.17
N GLY A 141 13.31 -8.62 8.79
CA GLY A 141 14.35 -9.46 8.19
C GLY A 141 14.89 -8.88 6.87
N ARG A 142 14.04 -8.29 6.05
CA ARG A 142 14.46 -7.69 4.77
C ARG A 142 15.16 -6.35 4.94
N VAL A 143 14.75 -5.54 5.92
CA VAL A 143 15.45 -4.29 6.27
C VAL A 143 16.84 -4.60 6.81
N ALA A 144 16.99 -5.61 7.70
CA ALA A 144 18.26 -6.03 8.23
C ALA A 144 19.20 -6.62 7.15
N ALA A 145 18.66 -7.39 6.19
CA ALA A 145 19.44 -7.96 5.10
C ALA A 145 19.97 -6.89 4.12
N ARG A 146 19.24 -5.79 3.93
CA ARG A 146 19.69 -4.65 3.11
C ARG A 146 20.75 -3.81 3.80
N GLY A 147 20.67 -3.64 5.12
CA GLY A 147 21.67 -2.89 5.89
C GLY A 147 23.03 -3.57 5.99
N ARG A 148 23.12 -4.89 5.69
CA ARG A 148 24.39 -5.64 5.65
C ARG A 148 25.10 -5.59 4.29
N ARG A 149 24.45 -5.05 3.25
CA ARG A 149 24.99 -4.98 1.88
C ARG A 149 25.42 -3.56 1.48
N SER A 150 25.29 -2.60 2.35
CA SER A 150 25.80 -1.22 2.25
C SER A 150 26.94 -1.01 3.23
#